data_3486764117667a97e7c7012906f59444
#
_entry.id   3486764117667a97e7c7012906f59444
#
_cell.length_a   1.000
_cell.length_b   1.000
_cell.length_c   1.000
_cell.angle_alpha   90.00
_cell.angle_beta   90.00
_cell.angle_gamma   90.00
#
_symmetry.space_group_name_H-M   'P 1'
#
loop_
_entity.id
_entity.type
_entity.pdbx_description
1 polymer ?
#
loop_
_entity_poly.entity_id
_entity_poly.type
_entity_poly.pdbx_seq_one_letter_code
_entity_poly.pdbx_strand_id
1 'polypeptide(L)'
;MPRYVVERTFPDGLNLPAGDQGNEIRMKIVRNNAELGVTWLHSYVSDDRKKTYCIYDAPNPDAIREAGRKVDVPVDKITQVSELTPYEY
;
A
#
# COMPACT_ATOMS: atom_id res chain seq x y z
N MET A 1 0.23 9.66 -13.28
CA MET A 1 1.26 9.39 -12.27
C MET A 1 1.77 7.97 -12.41
N PRO A 2 3.05 7.73 -12.09
CA PRO A 2 3.55 6.35 -12.09
C PRO A 2 2.81 5.46 -11.09
N ARG A 3 2.80 4.18 -11.39
CA ARG A 3 2.18 3.16 -10.54
C ARG A 3 3.26 2.27 -9.94
N TYR A 4 3.07 1.87 -8.68
CA TYR A 4 4.05 1.10 -7.94
C TYR A 4 3.42 -0.06 -7.20
N VAL A 5 4.15 -1.18 -7.13
CA VAL A 5 3.86 -2.27 -6.19
C VAL A 5 4.77 -2.08 -4.99
N VAL A 6 4.19 -2.06 -3.80
CA VAL A 6 4.92 -1.91 -2.54
C VAL A 6 4.78 -3.20 -1.75
N GLU A 7 5.90 -3.86 -1.50
CA GLU A 7 5.94 -5.10 -0.73
C GLU A 7 6.26 -4.79 0.72
N ARG A 8 5.49 -5.39 1.62
CA ARG A 8 5.67 -5.25 3.07
C ARG A 8 5.64 -6.62 3.73
N THR A 9 6.45 -6.77 4.78
CA THR A 9 6.46 -7.99 5.60
C THR A 9 6.01 -7.63 7.02
N PHE A 10 5.07 -8.39 7.54
CA PHE A 10 4.56 -8.28 8.90
C PHE A 10 4.89 -9.60 9.62
N PRO A 11 6.03 -9.67 10.33
CA PRO A 11 6.49 -10.95 10.92
C PRO A 11 5.46 -11.63 11.84
N ASP A 12 4.65 -10.82 12.54
CA ASP A 12 3.61 -11.31 13.43
C ASP A 12 2.24 -11.40 12.78
N GLY A 13 2.17 -11.16 11.47
CA GLY A 13 0.94 -11.15 10.70
C GLY A 13 0.25 -9.80 10.68
N LEU A 14 -0.48 -9.54 9.60
CA LEU A 14 -1.28 -8.33 9.46
C LEU A 14 -2.54 -8.45 10.31
N ASN A 15 -2.70 -7.56 11.28
CA ASN A 15 -3.81 -7.54 12.21
C ASN A 15 -4.64 -6.28 12.00
N LEU A 16 -5.50 -6.30 10.98
CA LEU A 16 -6.41 -5.20 10.70
C LEU A 16 -7.79 -5.56 11.25
N PRO A 17 -8.29 -4.85 12.27
CA PRO A 17 -9.60 -5.15 12.83
C PRO A 17 -10.71 -5.02 11.79
N ALA A 18 -11.75 -5.84 11.93
CA ALA A 18 -12.97 -5.72 11.13
C ALA A 18 -13.89 -4.64 11.70
N GLY A 19 -14.86 -4.19 10.90
CA GLY A 19 -15.87 -3.23 11.33
C GLY A 19 -15.35 -1.79 11.38
N ASP A 20 -15.95 -0.98 12.25
CA ASP A 20 -15.71 0.47 12.31
C ASP A 20 -14.25 0.80 12.64
N GLN A 21 -13.63 0.07 13.54
CA GLN A 21 -12.24 0.29 13.92
C GLN A 21 -11.29 0.06 12.76
N GLY A 22 -11.51 -1.00 11.99
CA GLY A 22 -10.73 -1.25 10.77
C GLY A 22 -10.95 -0.18 9.71
N ASN A 23 -12.18 0.32 9.57
CA ASN A 23 -12.51 1.41 8.65
C ASN A 23 -11.80 2.70 9.04
N GLU A 24 -11.74 3.03 10.32
CA GLU A 24 -11.03 4.22 10.80
C GLU A 24 -9.54 4.17 10.47
N ILE A 25 -8.93 3.01 10.66
CA ILE A 25 -7.51 2.80 10.34
C ILE A 25 -7.28 3.00 8.84
N ARG A 26 -8.11 2.36 8.00
CA ARG A 26 -7.99 2.48 6.54
C ARG A 26 -8.18 3.92 6.08
N MET A 27 -9.16 4.62 6.60
CA MET A 27 -9.42 6.01 6.21
C MET A 27 -8.31 6.95 6.65
N LYS A 28 -7.69 6.68 7.79
CA LYS A 28 -6.52 7.46 8.24
C LYS A 28 -5.35 7.29 7.28
N ILE A 29 -5.10 6.06 6.82
CA ILE A 29 -4.05 5.77 5.84
C ILE A 29 -4.35 6.49 4.53
N VAL A 30 -5.57 6.42 4.04
CA VAL A 30 -5.98 7.09 2.79
C VAL A 30 -5.75 8.60 2.87
N ARG A 31 -6.15 9.23 3.98
CA ARG A 31 -5.96 10.67 4.16
C ARG A 31 -4.49 11.05 4.23
N ASN A 32 -3.69 10.28 4.97
CA ASN A 32 -2.25 10.52 5.04
C ASN A 32 -1.60 10.41 3.65
N ASN A 33 -1.96 9.40 2.89
CA ASN A 33 -1.45 9.20 1.54
C ASN A 33 -1.81 10.37 0.63
N ALA A 34 -3.05 10.84 0.71
CA ALA A 34 -3.55 11.96 -0.11
C ALA A 34 -2.74 13.23 0.12
N GLU A 35 -2.33 13.51 1.35
CA GLU A 35 -1.50 14.68 1.67
C GLU A 35 -0.15 14.65 0.96
N LEU A 36 0.35 13.46 0.62
CA LEU A 36 1.63 13.27 -0.05
C LEU A 36 1.47 13.00 -1.56
N GLY A 37 0.26 13.11 -2.09
CA GLY A 37 -0.03 12.84 -3.49
C GLY A 37 -0.01 11.35 -3.83
N VAL A 38 -0.19 10.50 -2.83
CA VAL A 38 -0.19 9.04 -2.98
C VAL A 38 -1.63 8.53 -2.95
N THR A 39 -2.01 7.71 -3.93
CA THR A 39 -3.32 7.08 -3.98
C THR A 39 -3.17 5.57 -3.80
N TRP A 40 -3.78 5.04 -2.75
CA TRP A 40 -3.84 3.61 -2.51
C TRP A 40 -4.99 3.04 -3.33
N LEU A 41 -4.68 2.19 -4.32
CA LEU A 41 -5.68 1.59 -5.21
C LEU A 41 -6.27 0.32 -4.61
N HIS A 42 -5.44 -0.64 -4.28
CA HIS A 42 -5.83 -1.88 -3.62
C HIS A 42 -4.58 -2.62 -3.16
N SER A 43 -4.77 -3.71 -2.43
CA SER A 43 -3.68 -4.55 -1.95
C SER A 43 -4.03 -6.02 -2.07
N TYR A 44 -3.00 -6.84 -2.19
CA TYR A 44 -3.09 -8.29 -2.07
C TYR A 44 -2.42 -8.70 -0.77
N VAL A 45 -3.02 -9.61 -0.03
CA VAL A 45 -2.50 -10.11 1.24
C VAL A 45 -2.23 -11.60 1.07
N SER A 46 -1.04 -12.06 1.46
CA SER A 46 -0.70 -13.47 1.41
C SER A 46 -1.60 -14.29 2.36
N ASP A 47 -1.76 -15.58 2.06
CA ASP A 47 -2.63 -16.44 2.86
C ASP A 47 -2.22 -16.51 4.33
N ASP A 48 -0.92 -16.47 4.61
CA ASP A 48 -0.40 -16.46 5.99
C ASP A 48 -0.48 -15.08 6.65
N ARG A 49 -0.94 -14.06 5.92
CA ARG A 49 -1.10 -12.67 6.34
C ARG A 49 0.21 -12.00 6.78
N LYS A 50 1.34 -12.52 6.33
CA LYS A 50 2.65 -11.96 6.68
C LYS A 50 3.23 -11.05 5.61
N LYS A 51 2.70 -11.09 4.38
CA LYS A 51 3.12 -10.21 3.30
C LYS A 51 1.95 -9.49 2.66
N THR A 52 2.17 -8.25 2.28
CA THR A 52 1.22 -7.49 1.48
C THR A 52 1.89 -6.93 0.24
N TYR A 53 1.12 -6.81 -0.82
CA TYR A 53 1.53 -6.25 -2.10
C TYR A 53 0.52 -5.15 -2.42
N CYS A 54 0.90 -3.91 -2.10
CA CYS A 54 -0.01 -2.77 -2.21
C CYS A 54 0.25 -2.02 -3.51
N ILE A 55 -0.81 -1.67 -4.22
CA ILE A 55 -0.73 -0.96 -5.49
C ILE A 55 -1.06 0.51 -5.25
N TYR A 56 -0.13 1.39 -5.62
CA TYR A 56 -0.26 2.83 -5.44
C TYR A 56 0.00 3.59 -6.73
N ASP A 57 -0.67 4.73 -6.89
CA ASP A 57 -0.23 5.79 -7.79
C ASP A 57 0.46 6.85 -6.94
N ALA A 58 1.66 7.28 -7.36
CA ALA A 58 2.45 8.25 -6.62
C ALA A 58 3.39 9.00 -7.56
N PRO A 59 3.82 10.23 -7.20
CA PRO A 59 4.74 10.99 -8.05
C PRO A 59 6.13 10.38 -8.12
N ASN A 60 6.57 9.71 -7.04
CA ASN A 60 7.89 9.08 -6.96
C ASN A 60 7.90 8.09 -5.78
N PRO A 61 8.92 7.20 -5.69
CA PRO A 61 9.02 6.24 -4.58
C PRO A 61 9.19 6.90 -3.21
N ASP A 62 9.82 8.06 -3.13
CA ASP A 62 10.06 8.73 -1.85
C ASP A 62 8.76 9.16 -1.18
N ALA A 63 7.74 9.56 -1.98
CA ALA A 63 6.42 9.87 -1.44
C ALA A 63 5.80 8.66 -0.75
N ILE A 64 5.98 7.46 -1.32
CA ILE A 64 5.49 6.21 -0.74
C ILE A 64 6.23 5.89 0.57
N ARG A 65 7.56 6.07 0.59
CA ARG A 65 8.35 5.84 1.80
C ARG A 65 7.94 6.78 2.92
N GLU A 66 7.71 8.04 2.59
CA GLU A 66 7.26 9.04 3.56
C GLU A 66 5.87 8.69 4.11
N ALA A 67 4.95 8.28 3.24
CA ALA A 67 3.62 7.86 3.66
C ALA A 67 3.69 6.66 4.63
N GLY A 68 4.53 5.67 4.34
CA GLY A 68 4.72 4.51 5.20
C GLY A 68 5.31 4.89 6.55
N ARG A 69 6.29 5.78 6.56
CA ARG A 69 6.93 6.25 7.78
C ARG A 69 5.95 6.94 8.71
N LYS A 70 5.05 7.76 8.17
CA LYS A 70 4.06 8.51 8.97
C LYS A 70 3.06 7.60 9.68
N VAL A 71 2.75 6.45 9.12
CA VAL A 71 1.81 5.49 9.72
C VAL A 71 2.52 4.28 10.31
N ASP A 72 3.85 4.30 10.35
CA ASP A 72 4.70 3.28 10.97
C ASP A 72 4.44 1.87 10.39
N VAL A 73 4.41 1.77 9.07
CA VAL A 73 4.33 0.48 8.37
C VAL A 73 5.63 0.21 7.60
N PRO A 74 6.08 -1.05 7.55
CA PRO A 74 7.31 -1.38 6.87
C PRO A 74 7.17 -1.23 5.35
N VAL A 75 8.28 -0.92 4.68
CA VAL A 75 8.37 -0.90 3.23
C VAL A 75 9.62 -1.69 2.85
N ASP A 76 9.44 -2.90 2.34
CA ASP A 76 10.56 -3.76 1.97
C ASP A 76 11.08 -3.46 0.58
N LYS A 77 10.15 -3.26 -0.37
CA LYS A 77 10.51 -3.06 -1.78
C LYS A 77 9.45 -2.25 -2.49
N ILE A 78 9.88 -1.33 -3.35
CA ILE A 78 9.01 -0.55 -4.21
C ILE A 78 9.44 -0.80 -5.65
N THR A 79 8.50 -1.24 -6.49
CA THR A 79 8.76 -1.52 -7.90
C THR A 79 7.79 -0.72 -8.76
N GLN A 80 8.30 0.07 -9.68
CA GLN A 80 7.45 0.75 -10.65
C GLN A 80 6.91 -0.28 -11.65
N VAL A 81 5.61 -0.21 -11.93
CA VAL A 81 4.91 -1.20 -12.74
C VAL A 81 3.97 -0.54 -13.72
N SER A 82 3.59 -1.29 -14.74
CA SER A 82 2.45 -0.97 -15.59
C SER A 82 1.56 -2.20 -15.67
N GLU A 83 0.29 -1.99 -15.96
CA GLU A 83 -0.66 -3.07 -16.03
C GLU A 83 -0.54 -3.81 -17.36
N LEU A 84 -0.54 -5.13 -17.28
CA LEU A 84 -0.60 -6.02 -18.45
C LEU A 84 -1.82 -6.92 -18.27
N THR A 85 -2.75 -6.89 -19.23
CA THR A 85 -3.92 -7.76 -19.21
C THR A 85 -3.93 -8.66 -20.43
N PRO A 86 -4.71 -9.76 -20.43
CA PRO A 86 -4.82 -10.62 -21.61
C PRO A 86 -5.40 -9.92 -22.85
N TYR A 87 -6.08 -8.79 -22.65
CA TYR A 87 -6.82 -8.09 -23.70
C TYR A 87 -6.15 -6.78 -24.12
N GLU A 88 -5.24 -6.26 -23.30
CA GLU A 88 -4.56 -5.00 -23.53
C GLU A 88 -3.10 -5.13 -23.13
N TYR A 89 -2.29 -4.43 -23.88
CA TYR A 89 -0.88 -4.40 -23.58
C TYR A 89 -0.35 -2.96 -23.72
#